data_fd06763d395b00d2424c51e3e8cccaae
#
_entry.id   fd06763d395b00d2424c51e3e8cccaae
#
_cell.length_a   1.000
_cell.length_b   1.000
_cell.length_c   1.000
_cell.angle_alpha   90.00
_cell.angle_beta   90.00
_cell.angle_gamma   90.00
#
_symmetry.space_group_name_H-M   'P 1'
#
loop_
_entity.id
_entity.type
_entity.pdbx_description
1 polymer ?
#
loop_
_entity_poly.entity_id
_entity_poly.type
_entity_poly.pdbx_seq_one_letter_code
_entity_poly.pdbx_strand_id
1 'polypeptide(L)'
;MTSQKHLFDLPDDIHYLNGAYMSPLMKSVQDAGIQGIKTKSNPSLLSSEDFFTLAEEVKRKFGKIIQAPANQIAIIPSASYGLKAAVDNIPSNTGDHAIVLANEFPSDYYTAAEWCKKNNKELKVIEPPSVLSGRALAWTDRILAQMNVNTCAVILSTIHWTDGTKFNLKMIGEKCREINARFIVDGTQSVGAMPIDVGELKIDALVCAAYKWLMGPYSIGLAYYSEEYNAGVPVEDSWMNKANANDFTKLTRYVDDYKPGAARYNVGEFSNPILLPMLDRALQQIAEWRADAIQDYCGNLIRPLLNYLQENAYWFEEDKYRANHLFGFLLPPSVDKEKLLHQLQSRKVFVSLRGDVIRVSPHVYNVAPDIEALIVTLKNNCQ
;
A
#
# COMPACT_ATOMS: atom_id res chain seq x y z
N MET A 1 -21.56 6.81 -2.45
CA MET A 1 -21.79 5.55 -3.24
C MET A 1 -22.58 4.55 -2.42
N THR A 2 -23.19 3.51 -3.04
CA THR A 2 -23.83 2.37 -2.37
C THR A 2 -22.86 1.19 -2.26
N SER A 3 -23.22 0.15 -1.48
CA SER A 3 -22.44 -1.08 -1.39
C SER A 3 -22.22 -1.71 -2.78
N GLN A 4 -21.02 -2.21 -2.98
CA GLN A 4 -20.59 -2.90 -4.20
C GLN A 4 -20.46 -4.42 -3.96
N LYS A 5 -21.08 -4.96 -2.91
CA LYS A 5 -20.99 -6.38 -2.53
C LYS A 5 -21.31 -7.32 -3.70
N HIS A 6 -22.25 -6.95 -4.57
CA HIS A 6 -22.66 -7.73 -5.75
C HIS A 6 -21.54 -8.00 -6.77
N LEU A 7 -20.44 -7.22 -6.73
CA LEU A 7 -19.27 -7.43 -7.57
C LEU A 7 -18.31 -8.50 -7.05
N PHE A 8 -18.58 -9.06 -5.87
CA PHE A 8 -17.71 -10.03 -5.17
C PHE A 8 -18.46 -11.32 -4.91
N ASP A 9 -17.74 -12.43 -4.75
CA ASP A 9 -18.28 -13.76 -4.39
C ASP A 9 -18.09 -14.04 -2.90
N LEU A 10 -18.33 -13.03 -2.05
CA LEU A 10 -18.32 -13.21 -0.60
C LEU A 10 -19.69 -13.74 -0.13
N PRO A 11 -19.73 -14.89 0.58
CA PRO A 11 -20.95 -15.41 1.18
C PRO A 11 -21.60 -14.40 2.15
N ASP A 12 -22.93 -14.41 2.24
CA ASP A 12 -23.67 -13.44 3.07
C ASP A 12 -23.46 -13.62 4.56
N ASP A 13 -23.11 -14.82 5.00
CA ASP A 13 -22.82 -15.20 6.38
C ASP A 13 -21.35 -14.98 6.80
N ILE A 14 -20.53 -14.39 5.91
CA ILE A 14 -19.13 -14.02 6.18
C ILE A 14 -19.03 -12.51 6.34
N HIS A 15 -18.58 -12.06 7.51
CA HIS A 15 -18.37 -10.65 7.85
C HIS A 15 -16.88 -10.31 7.70
N TYR A 16 -16.45 -10.05 6.46
CA TYR A 16 -15.02 -9.88 6.14
C TYR A 16 -14.57 -8.43 6.30
N LEU A 17 -14.14 -8.05 7.49
CA LEU A 17 -13.63 -6.72 7.86
C LEU A 17 -12.10 -6.69 7.91
N ASN A 18 -11.43 -7.39 6.99
CA ASN A 18 -9.98 -7.61 7.01
C ASN A 18 -9.30 -7.34 5.66
N GLY A 19 -9.74 -6.33 4.92
CA GLY A 19 -9.15 -5.91 3.63
C GLY A 19 -7.68 -5.52 3.73
N ALA A 20 -7.23 -5.00 4.88
CA ALA A 20 -5.82 -4.69 5.14
C ALA A 20 -4.90 -5.92 5.22
N TYR A 21 -5.43 -7.13 5.37
CA TYR A 21 -4.70 -8.38 5.24
C TYR A 21 -4.65 -8.82 3.77
N MET A 22 -5.82 -8.96 3.14
CA MET A 22 -5.98 -9.29 1.73
C MET A 22 -7.40 -8.92 1.28
N SER A 23 -7.56 -8.23 0.16
CA SER A 23 -8.89 -7.96 -0.39
C SER A 23 -9.41 -9.15 -1.20
N PRO A 24 -10.73 -9.38 -1.20
CA PRO A 24 -11.32 -10.33 -2.13
C PRO A 24 -11.18 -9.82 -3.56
N LEU A 25 -11.06 -10.73 -4.53
CA LEU A 25 -11.09 -10.38 -5.94
C LEU A 25 -12.52 -10.06 -6.40
N MET A 26 -12.65 -9.04 -7.23
CA MET A 26 -13.90 -8.80 -7.97
C MET A 26 -14.09 -9.88 -9.05
N LYS A 27 -15.34 -10.25 -9.33
CA LYS A 27 -15.70 -11.18 -10.41
C LYS A 27 -15.06 -10.82 -11.75
N SER A 28 -15.11 -9.53 -12.10
CA SER A 28 -14.50 -9.04 -13.34
C SER A 28 -12.97 -9.15 -13.38
N VAL A 29 -12.30 -9.09 -12.23
CA VAL A 29 -10.85 -9.30 -12.10
C VAL A 29 -10.52 -10.80 -12.25
N GLN A 30 -11.33 -11.66 -11.64
CA GLN A 30 -11.24 -13.11 -11.82
C GLN A 30 -11.40 -13.51 -13.31
N ASP A 31 -12.43 -12.96 -13.98
CA ASP A 31 -12.69 -13.21 -15.40
C ASP A 31 -11.50 -12.77 -16.27
N ALA A 32 -10.91 -11.60 -15.99
CA ALA A 32 -9.71 -11.13 -16.69
C ALA A 32 -8.55 -12.11 -16.55
N GLY A 33 -8.34 -12.70 -15.36
CA GLY A 33 -7.33 -13.72 -15.13
C GLY A 33 -7.60 -15.01 -15.93
N ILE A 34 -8.86 -15.48 -15.97
CA ILE A 34 -9.28 -16.64 -16.76
C ILE A 34 -9.03 -16.41 -18.25
N GLN A 35 -9.32 -15.22 -18.77
CA GLN A 35 -9.00 -14.89 -20.17
C GLN A 35 -7.49 -14.85 -20.41
N GLY A 36 -6.71 -14.34 -19.47
CA GLY A 36 -5.24 -14.36 -19.52
C GLY A 36 -4.69 -15.79 -19.62
N ILE A 37 -5.23 -16.74 -18.84
CA ILE A 37 -4.89 -18.16 -18.93
C ILE A 37 -5.21 -18.71 -20.33
N LYS A 38 -6.40 -18.42 -20.89
CA LYS A 38 -6.81 -18.85 -22.24
C LYS A 38 -5.89 -18.29 -23.32
N THR A 39 -5.50 -17.02 -23.23
CA THR A 39 -4.54 -16.40 -24.16
C THR A 39 -3.19 -17.10 -24.08
N LYS A 40 -2.66 -17.37 -22.87
CA LYS A 40 -1.40 -18.10 -22.69
C LYS A 40 -1.47 -19.55 -23.21
N SER A 41 -2.64 -20.17 -23.19
CA SER A 41 -2.83 -21.53 -23.71
C SER A 41 -2.71 -21.59 -25.23
N ASN A 42 -2.87 -20.45 -25.93
CA ASN A 42 -2.63 -20.36 -27.39
C ASN A 42 -1.68 -19.17 -27.67
N PRO A 43 -0.36 -19.34 -27.49
CA PRO A 43 0.60 -18.27 -27.62
C PRO A 43 0.73 -17.66 -29.02
N SER A 44 0.15 -18.30 -30.05
CA SER A 44 0.08 -17.72 -31.40
C SER A 44 -0.78 -16.46 -31.50
N LEU A 45 -1.56 -16.17 -30.44
CA LEU A 45 -2.37 -14.95 -30.30
C LEU A 45 -1.56 -13.76 -29.75
N LEU A 46 -0.33 -13.99 -29.26
CA LEU A 46 0.51 -12.97 -28.68
C LEU A 46 1.49 -12.42 -29.74
N SER A 47 1.50 -11.11 -29.89
CA SER A 47 2.46 -10.35 -30.68
C SER A 47 3.57 -9.79 -29.80
N SER A 48 4.64 -9.27 -30.39
CA SER A 48 5.69 -8.54 -29.66
C SER A 48 5.18 -7.28 -28.99
N GLU A 49 4.13 -6.65 -29.52
CA GLU A 49 3.51 -5.45 -28.97
C GLU A 49 2.77 -5.72 -27.66
N ASP A 50 2.17 -6.92 -27.52
CA ASP A 50 1.44 -7.33 -26.30
C ASP A 50 2.33 -7.40 -25.07
N PHE A 51 3.65 -7.52 -25.23
CA PHE A 51 4.61 -7.47 -24.14
C PHE A 51 4.72 -6.08 -23.48
N PHE A 52 4.25 -5.01 -24.12
CA PHE A 52 4.44 -3.64 -23.64
C PHE A 52 3.13 -2.87 -23.50
N THR A 53 2.21 -3.00 -24.42
CA THR A 53 1.01 -2.13 -24.52
C THR A 53 0.17 -2.14 -23.24
N LEU A 54 -0.20 -3.31 -22.74
CA LEU A 54 -1.02 -3.39 -21.51
C LEU A 54 -0.28 -2.86 -20.28
N ALA A 55 1.05 -3.04 -20.24
CA ALA A 55 1.86 -2.51 -19.14
C ALA A 55 1.82 -0.98 -19.09
N GLU A 56 1.88 -0.30 -20.23
CA GLU A 56 1.76 1.16 -20.30
C GLU A 56 0.35 1.65 -19.90
N GLU A 57 -0.70 0.89 -20.25
CA GLU A 57 -2.07 1.17 -19.79
C GLU A 57 -2.19 1.07 -18.26
N VAL A 58 -1.65 0.02 -17.67
CA VAL A 58 -1.62 -0.19 -16.21
C VAL A 58 -0.90 0.97 -15.52
N LYS A 59 0.28 1.35 -16.01
CA LYS A 59 1.05 2.49 -15.46
C LYS A 59 0.27 3.79 -15.55
N ARG A 60 -0.39 4.04 -16.68
CA ARG A 60 -1.21 5.24 -16.88
C ARG A 60 -2.40 5.29 -15.91
N LYS A 61 -3.09 4.16 -15.70
CA LYS A 61 -4.21 4.08 -14.73
C LYS A 61 -3.74 4.31 -13.31
N PHE A 62 -2.64 3.67 -12.91
CA PHE A 62 -2.07 3.86 -11.57
C PHE A 62 -1.57 5.30 -11.38
N GLY A 63 -0.88 5.86 -12.37
CA GLY A 63 -0.43 7.26 -12.34
C GLY A 63 -1.58 8.24 -12.10
N LYS A 64 -2.76 8.00 -12.70
CA LYS A 64 -3.95 8.81 -12.42
C LYS A 64 -4.45 8.69 -10.97
N ILE A 65 -4.33 7.51 -10.35
CA ILE A 65 -4.78 7.29 -8.96
C ILE A 65 -3.89 8.07 -7.98
N ILE A 66 -2.59 8.20 -8.26
CA ILE A 66 -1.62 8.86 -7.38
C ILE A 66 -1.14 10.23 -7.88
N GLN A 67 -1.76 10.77 -8.95
CA GLN A 67 -1.42 12.05 -9.59
C GLN A 67 0.03 12.11 -10.10
N ALA A 68 0.51 11.03 -10.73
CA ALA A 68 1.86 10.91 -11.27
C ALA A 68 1.86 10.63 -12.78
N PRO A 69 2.91 11.05 -13.52
CA PRO A 69 3.06 10.70 -14.93
C PRO A 69 3.40 9.20 -15.09
N ALA A 70 2.85 8.57 -16.13
CA ALA A 70 3.00 7.13 -16.36
C ALA A 70 4.45 6.67 -16.55
N ASN A 71 5.32 7.52 -17.10
CA ASN A 71 6.75 7.22 -17.28
C ASN A 71 7.53 7.18 -15.96
N GLN A 72 6.96 7.62 -14.84
CA GLN A 72 7.52 7.51 -13.50
C GLN A 72 6.97 6.32 -12.71
N ILE A 73 6.22 5.42 -13.39
CA ILE A 73 5.65 4.22 -12.78
C ILE A 73 6.41 2.97 -13.25
N ALA A 74 6.70 2.08 -12.32
CA ALA A 74 7.25 0.74 -12.58
C ALA A 74 6.29 -0.35 -12.09
N ILE A 75 6.27 -1.48 -12.78
CA ILE A 75 5.60 -2.71 -12.35
C ILE A 75 6.60 -3.52 -11.54
N ILE A 76 6.23 -3.87 -10.32
CA ILE A 76 7.05 -4.59 -9.35
C ILE A 76 6.37 -5.90 -8.94
N PRO A 77 7.12 -6.93 -8.50
CA PRO A 77 6.53 -8.18 -8.07
C PRO A 77 6.03 -8.11 -6.61
N SER A 78 6.56 -7.17 -5.83
CA SER A 78 6.21 -6.97 -4.41
C SER A 78 6.64 -5.59 -3.92
N ALA A 79 6.04 -5.11 -2.83
CA ALA A 79 6.47 -3.86 -2.18
C ALA A 79 7.95 -3.93 -1.76
N SER A 80 8.42 -5.06 -1.23
CA SER A 80 9.84 -5.23 -0.84
C SER A 80 10.83 -5.08 -2.00
N TYR A 81 10.46 -5.52 -3.21
CA TYR A 81 11.27 -5.27 -4.42
C TYR A 81 11.32 -3.78 -4.74
N GLY A 82 10.17 -3.10 -4.71
CA GLY A 82 10.11 -1.67 -4.98
C GLY A 82 10.86 -0.84 -3.92
N LEU A 83 10.74 -1.20 -2.64
CA LEU A 83 11.52 -0.59 -1.56
C LEU A 83 13.02 -0.80 -1.76
N LYS A 84 13.44 -2.01 -2.14
CA LYS A 84 14.84 -2.31 -2.43
C LYS A 84 15.37 -1.43 -3.56
N ALA A 85 14.61 -1.28 -4.65
CA ALA A 85 14.98 -0.36 -5.73
C ALA A 85 15.09 1.08 -5.24
N ALA A 86 14.18 1.54 -4.36
CA ALA A 86 14.22 2.87 -3.82
C ALA A 86 15.46 3.12 -2.93
N VAL A 87 15.72 2.24 -1.95
CA VAL A 87 16.80 2.47 -0.98
C VAL A 87 18.19 2.28 -1.61
N ASP A 88 18.38 1.38 -2.58
CA ASP A 88 19.66 1.18 -3.25
C ASP A 88 20.08 2.40 -4.09
N ASN A 89 19.14 3.27 -4.40
CA ASN A 89 19.37 4.51 -5.12
C ASN A 89 19.38 5.77 -4.23
N ILE A 90 19.41 5.62 -2.91
CA ILE A 90 19.72 6.73 -2.01
C ILE A 90 21.20 7.05 -2.14
N PRO A 91 21.59 8.32 -2.37
CA PRO A 91 22.99 8.69 -2.45
C PRO A 91 23.75 8.35 -1.16
N SER A 92 24.71 7.42 -1.23
CA SER A 92 25.43 6.92 -0.06
C SER A 92 26.43 7.91 0.55
N ASN A 93 26.80 8.95 -0.21
CA ASN A 93 27.72 10.01 0.21
C ASN A 93 27.04 11.17 0.98
N THR A 94 25.72 11.10 1.19
CA THR A 94 24.95 12.12 1.90
C THR A 94 24.56 11.62 3.27
N GLY A 95 24.59 12.50 4.29
CA GLY A 95 24.09 12.26 5.64
C GLY A 95 24.76 11.09 6.39
N ASP A 96 24.23 10.76 7.55
CA ASP A 96 24.74 9.72 8.44
C ASP A 96 23.67 8.74 8.95
N HIS A 97 22.37 9.01 8.71
CA HIS A 97 21.28 8.17 9.19
C HIS A 97 20.05 8.15 8.26
N ALA A 98 19.28 7.07 8.37
CA ALA A 98 17.92 6.98 7.85
C ALA A 98 16.91 6.85 9.01
N ILE A 99 15.66 7.23 8.75
CA ILE A 99 14.57 7.22 9.74
C ILE A 99 13.50 6.23 9.30
N VAL A 100 13.06 5.38 10.24
CA VAL A 100 11.88 4.49 10.13
C VAL A 100 11.02 4.58 11.38
N LEU A 101 9.79 4.07 11.34
CA LEU A 101 8.93 3.98 12.51
C LEU A 101 9.19 2.68 13.29
N ALA A 102 8.96 2.72 14.60
CA ALA A 102 8.85 1.49 15.39
C ALA A 102 7.62 0.69 14.96
N ASN A 103 7.76 -0.62 14.99
CA ASN A 103 6.71 -1.56 14.56
C ASN A 103 6.22 -1.31 13.11
N GLU A 104 7.04 -0.72 12.26
CA GLU A 104 6.75 -0.58 10.84
C GLU A 104 6.60 -1.96 10.18
N PHE A 105 5.99 -2.00 9.00
CA PHE A 105 5.88 -3.28 8.29
C PHE A 105 7.27 -3.87 8.07
N PRO A 106 7.46 -5.19 8.32
CA PRO A 106 8.80 -5.77 8.35
C PRO A 106 9.67 -5.50 7.12
N SER A 107 9.08 -5.43 5.91
CA SER A 107 9.84 -5.13 4.69
C SER A 107 10.43 -3.73 4.69
N ASP A 108 9.72 -2.73 5.22
CA ASP A 108 10.21 -1.35 5.31
C ASP A 108 11.40 -1.28 6.26
N TYR A 109 11.24 -1.87 7.46
CA TYR A 109 12.29 -1.92 8.47
C TYR A 109 13.54 -2.66 7.96
N TYR A 110 13.37 -3.91 7.48
CA TYR A 110 14.53 -4.71 7.07
C TYR A 110 15.27 -4.12 5.87
N THR A 111 14.54 -3.54 4.92
CA THR A 111 15.17 -2.91 3.75
C THR A 111 15.98 -1.68 4.15
N ALA A 112 15.45 -0.83 5.05
CA ALA A 112 16.16 0.32 5.59
C ALA A 112 17.37 -0.10 6.44
N ALA A 113 17.20 -1.09 7.33
CA ALA A 113 18.24 -1.59 8.21
C ALA A 113 19.43 -2.17 7.43
N GLU A 114 19.16 -2.97 6.40
CA GLU A 114 20.22 -3.56 5.59
C GLU A 114 20.95 -2.50 4.72
N TRP A 115 20.22 -1.50 4.21
CA TRP A 115 20.84 -0.37 3.52
C TRP A 115 21.75 0.43 4.46
N CYS A 116 21.30 0.75 5.66
CA CYS A 116 22.09 1.47 6.66
C CYS A 116 23.36 0.69 7.02
N LYS A 117 23.25 -0.61 7.28
CA LYS A 117 24.38 -1.48 7.59
C LYS A 117 25.39 -1.52 6.44
N LYS A 118 24.94 -1.71 5.19
CA LYS A 118 25.77 -1.77 4.00
C LYS A 118 26.54 -0.46 3.77
N ASN A 119 25.94 0.69 4.08
CA ASN A 119 26.51 2.01 3.84
C ASN A 119 27.14 2.65 5.10
N ASN A 120 27.27 1.89 6.20
CA ASN A 120 27.79 2.36 7.49
C ASN A 120 27.05 3.62 8.00
N LYS A 121 25.69 3.56 7.98
CA LYS A 121 24.79 4.61 8.44
C LYS A 121 24.02 4.12 9.66
N GLU A 122 23.53 5.06 10.47
CA GLU A 122 22.62 4.78 11.59
C GLU A 122 21.19 4.57 11.08
N LEU A 123 20.45 3.61 11.67
CA LEU A 123 19.00 3.52 11.52
C LEU A 123 18.32 4.09 12.76
N LYS A 124 17.67 5.23 12.63
CA LYS A 124 16.86 5.83 13.71
C LYS A 124 15.43 5.28 13.64
N VAL A 125 15.05 4.55 14.69
CA VAL A 125 13.70 4.00 14.84
C VAL A 125 12.88 4.92 15.74
N ILE A 126 11.81 5.49 15.23
CA ILE A 126 11.00 6.48 15.95
C ILE A 126 9.85 5.79 16.68
N GLU A 127 9.97 5.69 17.99
CA GLU A 127 8.96 5.10 18.86
C GLU A 127 7.65 5.90 18.90
N PRO A 128 6.48 5.23 18.97
CA PRO A 128 5.22 5.92 19.17
C PRO A 128 5.20 6.67 20.51
N PRO A 129 4.44 7.76 20.60
CA PRO A 129 4.25 8.43 21.89
C PRO A 129 3.46 7.53 22.85
N SER A 130 3.71 7.66 24.16
CA SER A 130 2.94 6.97 25.20
C SER A 130 1.52 7.54 25.37
N VAL A 131 1.31 8.79 24.96
CA VAL A 131 0.00 9.45 25.00
C VAL A 131 -0.92 8.91 23.89
N LEU A 132 -2.17 8.71 24.21
CA LEU A 132 -3.19 8.23 23.28
C LEU A 132 -3.92 9.40 22.58
N SER A 133 -4.23 10.49 23.31
CA SER A 133 -4.84 11.67 22.71
C SER A 133 -3.83 12.46 21.85
N GLY A 134 -4.21 12.77 20.60
CA GLY A 134 -3.33 13.45 19.66
C GLY A 134 -2.09 12.63 19.27
N ARG A 135 -2.15 11.30 19.37
CA ARG A 135 -1.03 10.38 19.19
C ARG A 135 -0.36 10.55 17.83
N ALA A 136 -1.14 10.62 16.75
CA ALA A 136 -0.59 10.76 15.40
C ALA A 136 0.18 12.08 15.21
N LEU A 137 -0.32 13.19 15.78
CA LEU A 137 0.38 14.46 15.74
C LEU A 137 1.69 14.38 16.53
N ALA A 138 1.64 13.90 17.76
CA ALA A 138 2.82 13.76 18.61
C ALA A 138 3.87 12.80 17.99
N TRP A 139 3.44 11.78 17.27
CA TRP A 139 4.37 10.88 16.56
C TRP A 139 4.98 11.58 15.34
N THR A 140 4.18 12.32 14.58
CA THR A 140 4.69 13.17 13.48
C THR A 140 5.73 14.17 13.99
N ASP A 141 5.48 14.84 15.12
CA ASP A 141 6.42 15.79 15.75
C ASP A 141 7.74 15.09 16.14
N ARG A 142 7.68 13.87 16.68
CA ARG A 142 8.88 13.06 16.96
C ARG A 142 9.69 12.74 15.70
N ILE A 143 9.03 12.39 14.58
CA ILE A 143 9.70 12.17 13.30
C ILE A 143 10.44 13.44 12.89
N LEU A 144 9.73 14.57 12.84
CA LEU A 144 10.28 15.86 12.42
C LEU A 144 11.45 16.31 13.31
N ALA A 145 11.39 16.07 14.62
CA ALA A 145 12.45 16.41 15.57
C ALA A 145 13.76 15.61 15.35
N GLN A 146 13.68 14.42 14.74
CA GLN A 146 14.88 13.62 14.41
C GLN A 146 15.45 13.92 13.02
N MET A 147 14.72 14.67 12.18
CA MET A 147 15.14 15.04 10.83
C MET A 147 16.08 16.25 10.87
N ASN A 148 17.24 16.14 10.23
CA ASN A 148 18.21 17.22 10.10
C ASN A 148 19.01 17.06 8.78
N VAL A 149 19.95 17.95 8.51
CA VAL A 149 20.76 17.98 7.28
C VAL A 149 21.59 16.71 7.04
N ASN A 150 21.76 15.86 8.05
CA ASN A 150 22.42 14.57 7.96
C ASN A 150 21.46 13.41 7.73
N THR A 151 20.15 13.64 7.61
CA THR A 151 19.17 12.59 7.28
C THR A 151 19.29 12.22 5.80
N CYS A 152 19.59 10.95 5.50
CA CYS A 152 19.68 10.42 4.13
C CYS A 152 18.29 10.16 3.54
N ALA A 153 17.43 9.55 4.34
CA ALA A 153 16.07 9.19 3.94
C ALA A 153 15.12 9.05 5.15
N VAL A 154 13.84 9.27 4.86
CA VAL A 154 12.72 8.91 5.74
C VAL A 154 11.90 7.85 5.01
N ILE A 155 11.73 6.67 5.64
CA ILE A 155 11.05 5.51 5.06
C ILE A 155 9.91 5.16 6.00
N LEU A 156 8.67 5.30 5.54
CA LEU A 156 7.49 5.00 6.36
C LEU A 156 6.26 4.68 5.51
N SER A 157 5.27 4.04 6.13
CA SER A 157 3.96 3.82 5.54
C SER A 157 3.08 5.09 5.60
N THR A 158 2.14 5.22 4.69
CA THR A 158 1.13 6.29 4.70
C THR A 158 0.23 6.24 5.94
N ILE A 159 -0.09 5.02 6.36
CA ILE A 159 -0.91 4.67 7.51
C ILE A 159 -0.20 3.54 8.23
N HIS A 160 -0.02 3.67 9.54
CA HIS A 160 0.60 2.62 10.33
C HIS A 160 -0.24 1.33 10.28
N TRP A 161 0.34 0.25 9.84
CA TRP A 161 -0.35 -0.98 9.48
C TRP A 161 -1.00 -1.72 10.66
N THR A 162 -0.58 -1.43 11.90
CA THR A 162 -1.12 -2.10 13.10
C THR A 162 -2.42 -1.48 13.58
N ASP A 163 -2.51 -0.14 13.58
CA ASP A 163 -3.58 0.60 14.26
C ASP A 163 -4.27 1.67 13.41
N GLY A 164 -3.78 1.89 12.19
CA GLY A 164 -4.38 2.84 11.26
C GLY A 164 -4.02 4.31 11.51
N THR A 165 -3.02 4.59 12.37
CA THR A 165 -2.53 5.96 12.58
C THR A 165 -2.04 6.57 11.27
N LYS A 166 -2.59 7.73 10.91
CA LYS A 166 -2.27 8.47 9.69
C LYS A 166 -1.31 9.62 10.00
N PHE A 167 -0.14 9.61 9.38
CA PHE A 167 0.89 10.63 9.58
C PHE A 167 0.63 11.87 8.72
N ASN A 168 1.19 13.02 9.13
CA ASN A 168 1.19 14.22 8.30
C ASN A 168 2.32 14.16 7.26
N LEU A 169 2.06 13.38 6.19
CA LEU A 169 3.03 13.15 5.11
C LEU A 169 3.48 14.45 4.43
N LYS A 170 2.58 15.45 4.36
CA LYS A 170 2.92 16.75 3.74
C LYS A 170 4.03 17.45 4.51
N MET A 171 3.90 17.56 5.84
CA MET A 171 4.95 18.18 6.68
C MET A 171 6.27 17.40 6.60
N ILE A 172 6.20 16.06 6.61
CA ILE A 172 7.39 15.20 6.52
C ILE A 172 8.05 15.37 5.15
N GLY A 173 7.29 15.35 4.06
CA GLY A 173 7.81 15.51 2.70
C GLY A 173 8.39 16.91 2.45
N GLU A 174 7.75 17.97 2.95
CA GLU A 174 8.29 19.35 2.90
C GLU A 174 9.63 19.42 3.65
N LYS A 175 9.72 18.79 4.83
CA LYS A 175 10.98 18.74 5.59
C LYS A 175 12.04 17.91 4.88
N CYS A 176 11.71 16.77 4.28
CA CYS A 176 12.64 15.99 3.46
C CYS A 176 13.21 16.84 2.31
N ARG A 177 12.37 17.60 1.61
CA ARG A 177 12.79 18.50 0.53
C ARG A 177 13.72 19.60 1.04
N GLU A 178 13.41 20.22 2.19
CA GLU A 178 14.21 21.26 2.82
C GLU A 178 15.65 20.79 3.13
N ILE A 179 15.79 19.57 3.65
CA ILE A 179 17.09 19.00 4.08
C ILE A 179 17.75 18.10 3.03
N ASN A 180 17.16 17.98 1.83
CA ASN A 180 17.61 17.11 0.75
C ASN A 180 17.69 15.61 1.12
N ALA A 181 16.77 15.13 1.95
CA ALA A 181 16.58 13.72 2.28
C ALA A 181 15.61 13.06 1.30
N ARG A 182 15.76 11.77 1.02
CA ARG A 182 14.79 10.99 0.23
C ARG A 182 13.56 10.67 1.07
N PHE A 183 12.37 10.87 0.49
CA PHE A 183 11.09 10.50 1.10
C PHE A 183 10.52 9.27 0.40
N ILE A 184 10.62 8.10 1.05
CA ILE A 184 10.21 6.80 0.53
C ILE A 184 8.99 6.34 1.31
N VAL A 185 7.89 6.04 0.61
CA VAL A 185 6.59 5.77 1.23
C VAL A 185 6.06 4.41 0.80
N ASP A 186 5.68 3.56 1.77
CA ASP A 186 4.84 2.40 1.49
C ASP A 186 3.36 2.80 1.48
N GLY A 187 2.78 2.85 0.29
CA GLY A 187 1.38 3.15 0.04
C GLY A 187 0.46 1.94 0.10
N THR A 188 0.98 0.75 0.43
CA THR A 188 0.22 -0.51 0.39
C THR A 188 -1.04 -0.50 1.26
N GLN A 189 -1.09 0.30 2.32
CA GLN A 189 -2.25 0.41 3.20
C GLN A 189 -3.18 1.59 2.87
N SER A 190 -2.96 2.29 1.75
CA SER A 190 -3.76 3.49 1.42
C SER A 190 -4.12 3.63 -0.05
N VAL A 191 -3.17 3.37 -0.96
CA VAL A 191 -3.37 3.61 -2.40
C VAL A 191 -4.50 2.75 -2.96
N GLY A 192 -5.45 3.40 -3.59
CA GLY A 192 -6.70 2.79 -4.08
C GLY A 192 -7.91 3.04 -3.17
N ALA A 193 -7.70 3.16 -1.84
CA ALA A 193 -8.78 3.41 -0.89
C ALA A 193 -8.76 4.82 -0.28
N MET A 194 -7.63 5.52 -0.31
CA MET A 194 -7.46 6.89 0.19
C MET A 194 -6.78 7.76 -0.87
N PRO A 195 -7.18 9.03 -1.04
CA PRO A 195 -6.52 9.94 -1.99
C PRO A 195 -5.04 10.13 -1.67
N ILE A 196 -4.20 10.04 -2.69
CA ILE A 196 -2.76 10.27 -2.63
C ILE A 196 -2.36 11.13 -3.84
N ASP A 197 -1.61 12.20 -3.58
CA ASP A 197 -0.94 13.01 -4.59
C ASP A 197 0.56 13.04 -4.26
N VAL A 198 1.36 12.31 -5.03
CA VAL A 198 2.80 12.18 -4.76
C VAL A 198 3.55 13.50 -4.93
N GLY A 199 3.07 14.37 -5.81
CA GLY A 199 3.66 15.69 -6.04
C GLY A 199 3.37 16.67 -4.90
N GLU A 200 2.11 16.72 -4.41
CA GLU A 200 1.75 17.54 -3.25
C GLU A 200 2.48 17.07 -1.99
N LEU A 201 2.58 15.77 -1.78
CA LEU A 201 3.23 15.16 -0.61
C LEU A 201 4.76 15.13 -0.70
N LYS A 202 5.37 15.57 -1.82
CA LYS A 202 6.82 15.57 -2.06
C LYS A 202 7.46 14.20 -1.90
N ILE A 203 6.74 13.14 -2.29
CA ILE A 203 7.22 11.76 -2.23
C ILE A 203 8.23 11.53 -3.36
N ASP A 204 9.39 10.97 -3.04
CA ASP A 204 10.42 10.61 -4.03
C ASP A 204 10.23 9.19 -4.57
N ALA A 205 9.80 8.25 -3.72
CA ALA A 205 9.39 6.92 -4.14
C ALA A 205 8.16 6.44 -3.36
N LEU A 206 7.19 5.85 -4.06
CA LEU A 206 6.02 5.23 -3.45
C LEU A 206 5.88 3.82 -3.97
N VAL A 207 5.74 2.85 -3.07
CA VAL A 207 5.51 1.44 -3.43
C VAL A 207 4.11 1.00 -3.01
N CYS A 208 3.50 0.10 -3.78
CA CYS A 208 2.16 -0.39 -3.49
C CYS A 208 1.98 -1.82 -3.99
N ALA A 209 1.68 -2.75 -3.08
CA ALA A 209 1.26 -4.10 -3.45
C ALA A 209 -0.19 -4.09 -3.95
N ALA A 210 -0.49 -4.86 -5.01
CA ALA A 210 -1.80 -4.81 -5.65
C ALA A 210 -2.91 -5.54 -4.89
N TYR A 211 -2.60 -6.54 -4.09
CA TYR A 211 -3.56 -7.49 -3.52
C TYR A 211 -4.39 -6.98 -2.33
N LYS A 212 -4.17 -5.72 -1.92
CA LYS A 212 -4.96 -5.07 -0.87
C LYS A 212 -5.94 -4.06 -1.49
N TRP A 213 -5.66 -2.78 -1.37
CA TRP A 213 -6.60 -1.71 -1.71
C TRP A 213 -6.69 -1.41 -3.21
N LEU A 214 -5.74 -1.90 -4.01
CA LEU A 214 -5.88 -1.92 -5.47
C LEU A 214 -6.73 -3.10 -5.97
N MET A 215 -7.14 -4.03 -5.09
CA MET A 215 -8.01 -5.18 -5.40
C MET A 215 -7.51 -6.05 -6.57
N GLY A 216 -6.21 -6.01 -6.81
CA GLY A 216 -5.52 -6.79 -7.82
C GLY A 216 -5.06 -8.15 -7.31
N PRO A 217 -4.37 -8.92 -8.16
CA PRO A 217 -3.83 -10.22 -7.78
C PRO A 217 -2.59 -10.10 -6.88
N TYR A 218 -2.22 -11.22 -6.24
CA TYR A 218 -0.97 -11.36 -5.49
C TYR A 218 0.23 -11.42 -6.46
N SER A 219 1.45 -11.16 -5.97
CA SER A 219 2.72 -11.20 -6.72
C SER A 219 2.85 -10.18 -7.84
N ILE A 220 2.09 -9.10 -7.78
CA ILE A 220 2.26 -7.91 -8.62
C ILE A 220 1.96 -6.66 -7.79
N GLY A 221 2.60 -5.57 -8.14
CA GLY A 221 2.41 -4.26 -7.54
C GLY A 221 2.91 -3.16 -8.46
N LEU A 222 2.87 -1.95 -7.97
CA LEU A 222 3.27 -0.76 -8.71
C LEU A 222 4.12 0.13 -7.81
N ALA A 223 5.11 0.80 -8.42
CA ALA A 223 5.92 1.77 -7.74
C ALA A 223 5.99 3.06 -8.57
N TYR A 224 5.99 4.19 -7.88
CA TYR A 224 6.35 5.49 -8.42
C TYR A 224 7.78 5.82 -7.99
N TYR A 225 8.54 6.38 -8.91
CA TYR A 225 9.86 6.94 -8.65
C TYR A 225 9.95 8.32 -9.29
N SER A 226 10.31 9.33 -8.51
CA SER A 226 10.49 10.70 -8.98
C SER A 226 11.65 10.81 -9.98
N GLU A 227 11.81 11.97 -10.60
CA GLU A 227 12.91 12.24 -11.56
C GLU A 227 14.30 12.02 -10.94
N GLU A 228 14.42 12.13 -9.63
CA GLU A 228 15.64 11.86 -8.87
C GLU A 228 16.16 10.42 -9.05
N TYR A 229 15.28 9.50 -9.47
CA TYR A 229 15.58 8.10 -9.74
C TYR A 229 15.88 7.79 -11.22
N ASN A 230 15.78 8.78 -12.13
CA ASN A 230 15.93 8.53 -13.57
C ASN A 230 17.32 7.99 -14.00
N ALA A 231 18.36 8.25 -13.20
CA ALA A 231 19.71 7.75 -13.43
C ALA A 231 20.08 6.56 -12.53
N GLY A 232 19.15 6.03 -11.76
CA GLY A 232 19.43 4.99 -10.77
C GLY A 232 19.67 3.60 -11.38
N VAL A 233 20.13 2.69 -10.53
CA VAL A 233 20.46 1.29 -10.87
C VAL A 233 19.25 0.40 -10.57
N PRO A 234 18.80 -0.44 -11.50
CA PRO A 234 17.71 -1.40 -11.26
C PRO A 234 18.15 -2.52 -10.30
N VAL A 235 17.19 -3.23 -9.73
CA VAL A 235 17.44 -4.42 -8.90
C VAL A 235 17.95 -5.58 -9.76
N GLU A 236 17.49 -5.65 -11.02
CA GLU A 236 17.85 -6.69 -11.99
C GLU A 236 17.99 -6.12 -13.40
N ASP A 237 18.86 -6.71 -14.21
CA ASP A 237 19.16 -6.30 -15.59
C ASP A 237 18.23 -7.02 -16.59
N SER A 238 16.95 -6.66 -16.61
CA SER A 238 15.99 -7.22 -17.57
C SER A 238 16.17 -6.62 -18.97
N TRP A 239 16.20 -7.49 -20.01
CA TRP A 239 16.22 -7.07 -21.42
C TRP A 239 15.04 -6.17 -21.78
N MET A 240 13.85 -6.40 -21.16
CA MET A 240 12.62 -5.65 -21.41
C MET A 240 12.72 -4.17 -21.01
N ASN A 241 13.67 -3.83 -20.16
CA ASN A 241 13.91 -2.48 -19.66
C ASN A 241 14.94 -1.70 -20.50
N LYS A 242 15.59 -2.35 -21.48
CA LYS A 242 16.59 -1.71 -22.37
C LYS A 242 15.92 -0.91 -23.48
N ALA A 243 16.61 0.14 -23.96
CA ALA A 243 16.07 1.10 -24.92
C ALA A 243 15.56 0.49 -26.22
N ASN A 244 16.17 -0.61 -26.70
CA ASN A 244 15.81 -1.32 -27.93
C ASN A 244 14.83 -2.48 -27.73
N ALA A 245 14.29 -2.70 -26.54
CA ALA A 245 13.50 -3.88 -26.19
C ALA A 245 12.22 -4.07 -27.02
N ASN A 246 11.64 -2.98 -27.54
CA ASN A 246 10.40 -3.06 -28.33
C ASN A 246 10.62 -3.64 -29.75
N ASP A 247 11.86 -3.70 -30.22
CA ASP A 247 12.20 -4.25 -31.53
C ASP A 247 12.90 -5.62 -31.36
N PHE A 248 12.12 -6.69 -31.42
CA PHE A 248 12.62 -8.05 -31.22
C PHE A 248 13.65 -8.48 -32.25
N THR A 249 13.71 -7.82 -33.41
CA THR A 249 14.75 -8.10 -34.45
C THR A 249 16.12 -7.55 -34.04
N LYS A 250 16.18 -6.66 -33.05
CA LYS A 250 17.40 -6.01 -32.57
C LYS A 250 17.86 -6.47 -31.20
N LEU A 251 17.23 -7.47 -30.59
CA LEU A 251 17.60 -7.92 -29.23
C LEU A 251 19.02 -8.47 -29.12
N THR A 252 19.62 -8.93 -30.23
CA THR A 252 21.03 -9.36 -30.29
C THR A 252 22.02 -8.18 -30.39
N ARG A 253 21.54 -6.95 -30.54
CA ARG A 253 22.35 -5.74 -30.52
C ARG A 253 22.28 -5.14 -29.11
N TYR A 254 23.20 -5.56 -28.25
CA TYR A 254 23.21 -5.11 -26.86
C TYR A 254 23.43 -3.60 -26.74
N VAL A 255 22.64 -2.96 -25.88
CA VAL A 255 22.72 -1.52 -25.58
C VAL A 255 22.80 -1.32 -24.07
N ASP A 256 23.56 -0.33 -23.65
CA ASP A 256 23.70 0.02 -22.23
C ASP A 256 22.49 0.82 -21.72
N ASP A 257 21.89 1.61 -22.61
CA ASP A 257 20.80 2.51 -22.27
C ASP A 257 19.53 1.77 -21.85
N TYR A 258 18.89 2.28 -20.80
CA TYR A 258 17.55 1.87 -20.36
C TYR A 258 16.47 2.73 -21.03
N LYS A 259 15.24 2.23 -21.01
CA LYS A 259 14.06 3.06 -21.29
C LYS A 259 14.00 4.24 -20.30
N PRO A 260 13.44 5.39 -20.72
CA PRO A 260 13.40 6.58 -19.87
C PRO A 260 12.52 6.41 -18.65
N GLY A 261 12.77 7.23 -17.62
CA GLY A 261 11.99 7.29 -16.39
C GLY A 261 12.14 6.02 -15.55
N ALA A 262 11.04 5.63 -14.88
CA ALA A 262 11.00 4.49 -13.98
C ALA A 262 10.95 3.12 -14.67
N ALA A 263 10.89 3.05 -16.01
CA ALA A 263 10.83 1.79 -16.73
C ALA A 263 12.01 0.84 -16.42
N ARG A 264 13.18 1.38 -16.07
CA ARG A 264 14.35 0.61 -15.64
C ARG A 264 14.11 -0.25 -14.39
N TYR A 265 13.14 0.12 -13.55
CA TYR A 265 12.80 -0.56 -12.31
C TYR A 265 11.67 -1.58 -12.45
N ASN A 266 11.13 -1.79 -13.67
CA ASN A 266 10.19 -2.88 -13.87
C ASN A 266 10.88 -4.21 -13.55
N VAL A 267 10.14 -5.11 -12.89
CA VAL A 267 10.57 -6.49 -12.74
C VAL A 267 10.72 -7.17 -14.11
N GLY A 268 11.63 -8.12 -14.23
CA GLY A 268 11.69 -8.99 -15.42
C GLY A 268 10.36 -9.69 -15.65
N GLU A 269 9.99 -9.88 -16.91
CA GLU A 269 8.72 -10.51 -17.30
C GLU A 269 7.47 -9.78 -16.76
N PHE A 270 7.53 -8.46 -16.60
CA PHE A 270 6.42 -7.65 -16.09
C PHE A 270 5.13 -7.76 -16.94
N SER A 271 5.24 -8.23 -18.18
CA SER A 271 4.11 -8.47 -19.09
C SER A 271 3.37 -9.79 -18.83
N ASN A 272 3.29 -10.22 -17.57
CA ASN A 272 2.61 -11.44 -17.18
C ASN A 272 1.18 -11.49 -17.74
N PRO A 273 0.85 -12.47 -18.62
CA PRO A 273 -0.41 -12.47 -19.35
C PRO A 273 -1.64 -12.81 -18.51
N ILE A 274 -1.46 -13.17 -17.24
CA ILE A 274 -2.54 -13.47 -16.28
C ILE A 274 -2.69 -12.33 -15.29
N LEU A 275 -1.61 -11.96 -14.59
CA LEU A 275 -1.66 -10.98 -13.51
C LEU A 275 -1.88 -9.56 -14.03
N LEU A 276 -1.31 -9.21 -15.18
CA LEU A 276 -1.39 -7.85 -15.71
C LEU A 276 -2.81 -7.46 -16.15
N PRO A 277 -3.58 -8.30 -16.89
CA PRO A 277 -4.99 -8.05 -17.19
C PRO A 277 -5.87 -7.96 -15.94
N MET A 278 -5.58 -8.78 -14.90
CA MET A 278 -6.27 -8.69 -13.61
C MET A 278 -6.03 -7.35 -12.95
N LEU A 279 -4.78 -6.89 -12.91
CA LEU A 279 -4.42 -5.60 -12.34
C LEU A 279 -5.04 -4.45 -13.13
N ASP A 280 -5.01 -4.52 -14.47
CA ASP A 280 -5.63 -3.51 -15.34
C ASP A 280 -7.11 -3.33 -15.05
N ARG A 281 -7.85 -4.45 -14.93
CA ARG A 281 -9.27 -4.44 -14.62
C ARG A 281 -9.56 -3.91 -13.22
N ALA A 282 -8.72 -4.26 -12.25
CA ALA A 282 -8.83 -3.78 -10.87
C ALA A 282 -8.63 -2.25 -10.79
N LEU A 283 -7.56 -1.72 -11.41
CA LEU A 283 -7.28 -0.29 -11.44
C LEU A 283 -8.38 0.52 -12.13
N GLN A 284 -8.98 -0.02 -13.19
CA GLN A 284 -10.11 0.61 -13.84
C GLN A 284 -11.27 0.80 -12.86
N GLN A 285 -11.63 -0.25 -12.12
CA GLN A 285 -12.74 -0.19 -11.16
C GLN A 285 -12.45 0.75 -9.98
N ILE A 286 -11.21 0.77 -9.48
CA ILE A 286 -10.78 1.70 -8.42
C ILE A 286 -10.91 3.16 -8.90
N ALA A 287 -10.49 3.44 -10.13
CA ALA A 287 -10.63 4.78 -10.71
C ALA A 287 -12.09 5.22 -10.86
N GLU A 288 -12.99 4.29 -11.23
CA GLU A 288 -14.44 4.54 -11.31
C GLU A 288 -15.07 4.83 -9.95
N TRP A 289 -14.66 4.09 -8.91
CA TRP A 289 -15.17 4.33 -7.55
C TRP A 289 -14.66 5.62 -6.93
N ARG A 290 -13.42 5.99 -7.21
CA ARG A 290 -12.69 7.11 -6.61
C ARG A 290 -12.42 6.92 -5.12
N ALA A 291 -11.21 7.21 -4.72
CA ALA A 291 -10.73 6.99 -3.35
C ALA A 291 -11.47 7.86 -2.30
N ASP A 292 -11.88 9.09 -2.67
CA ASP A 292 -12.69 9.95 -1.81
C ASP A 292 -14.07 9.34 -1.51
N ALA A 293 -14.77 8.82 -2.53
CA ALA A 293 -16.07 8.18 -2.36
C ALA A 293 -15.97 6.85 -1.58
N ILE A 294 -14.84 6.13 -1.69
CA ILE A 294 -14.55 4.95 -0.84
C ILE A 294 -14.41 5.37 0.62
N GLN A 295 -13.66 6.45 0.91
CA GLN A 295 -13.53 6.98 2.26
C GLN A 295 -14.88 7.39 2.87
N ASP A 296 -15.72 8.09 2.10
CA ASP A 296 -17.05 8.50 2.53
C ASP A 296 -17.95 7.30 2.82
N TYR A 297 -17.92 6.28 1.96
CA TYR A 297 -18.67 5.05 2.16
C TYR A 297 -18.24 4.33 3.43
N CYS A 298 -16.95 4.08 3.60
CA CYS A 298 -16.40 3.41 4.78
C CYS A 298 -16.68 4.20 6.06
N GLY A 299 -16.54 5.53 6.04
CA GLY A 299 -16.82 6.40 7.18
C GLY A 299 -18.27 6.33 7.64
N ASN A 300 -19.22 6.33 6.71
CA ASN A 300 -20.63 6.14 7.03
C ASN A 300 -20.91 4.73 7.58
N LEU A 301 -20.29 3.71 6.98
CA LEU A 301 -20.47 2.32 7.37
C LEU A 301 -19.98 2.03 8.80
N ILE A 302 -18.81 2.56 9.18
CA ILE A 302 -18.19 2.28 10.50
C ILE A 302 -18.75 3.15 11.63
N ARG A 303 -19.54 4.18 11.35
CA ARG A 303 -20.07 5.12 12.36
C ARG A 303 -20.74 4.45 13.55
N PRO A 304 -21.63 3.43 13.38
CA PRO A 304 -22.21 2.72 14.52
C PRO A 304 -21.16 2.04 15.41
N LEU A 305 -20.11 1.48 14.80
CA LEU A 305 -19.01 0.88 15.57
C LEU A 305 -18.22 1.93 16.35
N LEU A 306 -17.88 3.07 15.74
CA LEU A 306 -17.16 4.15 16.42
C LEU A 306 -17.97 4.70 17.60
N ASN A 307 -19.28 4.88 17.47
CA ASN A 307 -20.15 5.30 18.55
C ASN A 307 -20.11 4.28 19.70
N TYR A 308 -20.27 2.99 19.38
CA TYR A 308 -20.17 1.93 20.39
C TYR A 308 -18.82 1.93 21.12
N LEU A 309 -17.70 2.05 20.38
CA LEU A 309 -16.35 2.11 20.95
C LEU A 309 -16.18 3.31 21.89
N GLN A 310 -16.68 4.48 21.49
CA GLN A 310 -16.62 5.70 22.28
C GLN A 310 -17.45 5.59 23.56
N GLU A 311 -18.69 5.09 23.49
CA GLU A 311 -19.60 4.87 24.63
C GLU A 311 -19.03 3.88 25.65
N ASN A 312 -18.19 2.94 25.20
CA ASN A 312 -17.58 1.91 26.04
C ASN A 312 -16.10 2.18 26.37
N ALA A 313 -15.63 3.42 26.17
CA ALA A 313 -14.29 3.89 26.51
C ALA A 313 -13.13 3.12 25.85
N TYR A 314 -13.37 2.53 24.67
CA TYR A 314 -12.28 2.00 23.85
C TYR A 314 -11.48 3.17 23.28
N TRP A 315 -10.15 3.04 23.29
CA TRP A 315 -9.33 4.01 22.56
C TRP A 315 -9.26 3.62 21.07
N PHE A 316 -9.41 4.60 20.21
CA PHE A 316 -9.08 4.58 18.78
C PHE A 316 -8.64 5.97 18.34
N GLU A 317 -7.94 6.08 17.21
CA GLU A 317 -7.38 7.35 16.73
C GLU A 317 -8.47 8.33 16.29
N GLU A 318 -8.24 9.62 16.47
CA GLU A 318 -9.15 10.71 16.11
C GLU A 318 -9.42 10.73 14.60
N ASP A 319 -10.61 11.19 14.16
CA ASP A 319 -11.06 11.19 12.78
C ASP A 319 -10.07 11.79 11.77
N LYS A 320 -9.44 12.88 12.12
CA LYS A 320 -8.46 13.56 11.26
C LYS A 320 -7.14 12.78 11.09
N TYR A 321 -6.85 11.87 12.03
CA TYR A 321 -5.61 11.11 12.10
C TYR A 321 -5.78 9.61 11.84
N ARG A 322 -6.94 9.19 11.35
CA ARG A 322 -7.18 7.84 10.88
C ARG A 322 -7.82 7.83 9.51
N ALA A 323 -7.74 6.69 8.82
CA ALA A 323 -8.50 6.44 7.61
C ALA A 323 -9.81 5.71 7.94
N ASN A 324 -10.82 5.85 7.07
CA ASN A 324 -12.10 5.18 7.27
C ASN A 324 -12.08 3.71 6.81
N HIS A 325 -11.19 3.35 5.91
CA HIS A 325 -11.04 1.98 5.39
C HIS A 325 -10.11 1.10 6.25
N LEU A 326 -9.35 1.69 7.16
CA LEU A 326 -8.43 0.98 8.07
C LEU A 326 -8.27 1.78 9.35
N PHE A 327 -8.62 1.17 10.48
CA PHE A 327 -8.36 1.71 11.81
C PHE A 327 -8.22 0.59 12.84
N GLY A 328 -7.63 0.92 13.96
CA GLY A 328 -7.52 0.02 15.10
C GLY A 328 -8.17 0.62 16.34
N PHE A 329 -8.61 -0.24 17.23
CA PHE A 329 -9.01 0.15 18.58
C PHE A 329 -8.34 -0.75 19.62
N LEU A 330 -7.95 -0.14 20.75
CA LEU A 330 -7.23 -0.83 21.81
C LEU A 330 -8.22 -1.60 22.69
N LEU A 331 -7.93 -2.89 22.90
CA LEU A 331 -8.71 -3.70 23.81
C LEU A 331 -8.43 -3.32 25.28
N PRO A 332 -9.44 -3.08 26.11
CA PRO A 332 -9.26 -2.94 27.54
C PRO A 332 -8.60 -4.18 28.15
N PRO A 333 -7.79 -4.01 29.22
CA PRO A 333 -7.15 -5.16 29.89
C PRO A 333 -8.12 -6.19 30.47
N SER A 334 -9.37 -5.81 30.69
CA SER A 334 -10.43 -6.68 31.19
C SER A 334 -10.98 -7.64 30.14
N VAL A 335 -10.71 -7.42 28.84
CA VAL A 335 -11.20 -8.27 27.76
C VAL A 335 -10.33 -9.52 27.63
N ASP A 336 -10.96 -10.68 27.75
CA ASP A 336 -10.34 -11.97 27.44
C ASP A 336 -10.16 -12.10 25.91
N LYS A 337 -8.91 -11.96 25.45
CA LYS A 337 -8.57 -11.98 24.04
C LYS A 337 -8.83 -13.32 23.36
N GLU A 338 -8.57 -14.43 24.05
CA GLU A 338 -8.77 -15.77 23.50
C GLU A 338 -10.26 -16.06 23.32
N LYS A 339 -11.07 -15.71 24.31
CA LYS A 339 -12.53 -15.81 24.25
C LYS A 339 -13.07 -14.94 23.12
N LEU A 340 -12.58 -13.69 22.99
CA LEU A 340 -13.00 -12.77 21.91
C LEU A 340 -12.67 -13.34 20.53
N LEU A 341 -11.45 -13.83 20.32
CA LEU A 341 -11.02 -14.41 19.04
C LEU A 341 -11.85 -15.64 18.67
N HIS A 342 -12.13 -16.53 19.65
CA HIS A 342 -12.99 -17.68 19.43
C HIS A 342 -14.41 -17.27 19.03
N GLN A 343 -14.98 -16.24 19.66
CA GLN A 343 -16.33 -15.75 19.33
C GLN A 343 -16.37 -15.05 17.97
N LEU A 344 -15.35 -14.27 17.60
CA LEU A 344 -15.21 -13.69 16.27
C LEU A 344 -15.20 -14.78 15.20
N GLN A 345 -14.40 -15.84 15.43
CA GLN A 345 -14.33 -16.96 14.51
C GLN A 345 -15.66 -17.72 14.39
N SER A 346 -16.31 -18.02 15.53
CA SER A 346 -17.58 -18.76 15.54
C SER A 346 -18.72 -17.99 14.85
N ARG A 347 -18.65 -16.65 14.85
CA ARG A 347 -19.60 -15.77 14.17
C ARG A 347 -19.14 -15.36 12.77
N LYS A 348 -18.05 -15.96 12.27
CA LYS A 348 -17.46 -15.64 10.95
C LYS A 348 -17.17 -14.14 10.76
N VAL A 349 -16.75 -13.45 11.83
CA VAL A 349 -16.30 -12.05 11.79
C VAL A 349 -14.79 -12.03 11.66
N PHE A 350 -14.29 -11.59 10.51
CA PHE A 350 -12.86 -11.56 10.20
C PHE A 350 -12.30 -10.16 10.41
N VAL A 351 -11.47 -10.02 11.43
CA VAL A 351 -10.65 -8.84 11.75
C VAL A 351 -9.22 -9.30 12.05
N SER A 352 -8.29 -8.40 12.30
CA SER A 352 -6.93 -8.77 12.71
C SER A 352 -6.63 -8.28 14.12
N LEU A 353 -6.05 -9.15 14.95
CA LEU A 353 -5.42 -8.75 16.21
C LEU A 353 -3.94 -8.42 15.97
N ARG A 354 -3.48 -7.25 16.43
CA ARG A 354 -2.08 -6.80 16.37
C ARG A 354 -1.66 -6.31 17.75
N GLY A 355 -0.96 -7.15 18.51
CA GLY A 355 -0.74 -6.89 19.95
C GLY A 355 -2.06 -6.82 20.70
N ASP A 356 -2.39 -5.66 21.27
CA ASP A 356 -3.64 -5.38 21.97
C ASP A 356 -4.67 -4.63 21.11
N VAL A 357 -4.38 -4.42 19.83
CA VAL A 357 -5.22 -3.66 18.92
C VAL A 357 -6.01 -4.60 18.03
N ILE A 358 -7.34 -4.45 18.01
CA ILE A 358 -8.20 -5.01 16.96
C ILE A 358 -8.17 -4.05 15.78
N ARG A 359 -7.66 -4.52 14.65
CA ARG A 359 -7.65 -3.77 13.40
C ARG A 359 -8.85 -4.15 12.55
N VAL A 360 -9.65 -3.15 12.21
CA VAL A 360 -10.84 -3.26 11.36
C VAL A 360 -10.55 -2.59 10.02
N SER A 361 -10.84 -3.29 8.94
CA SER A 361 -10.52 -2.78 7.62
C SER A 361 -11.61 -3.12 6.60
N PRO A 362 -12.71 -2.33 6.61
CA PRO A 362 -13.84 -2.46 5.70
C PRO A 362 -13.54 -1.85 4.33
N HIS A 363 -14.33 -2.25 3.33
CA HIS A 363 -14.34 -1.64 2.02
C HIS A 363 -15.76 -1.65 1.41
N VAL A 364 -15.89 -1.26 0.17
CA VAL A 364 -17.18 -1.13 -0.56
C VAL A 364 -17.98 -2.43 -0.67
N TYR A 365 -17.40 -3.58 -0.39
CA TYR A 365 -18.10 -4.88 -0.33
C TYR A 365 -18.77 -5.15 1.01
N ASN A 366 -18.42 -4.40 2.05
CA ASN A 366 -19.04 -4.55 3.36
C ASN A 366 -20.39 -3.83 3.43
N VAL A 367 -21.26 -4.31 4.33
CA VAL A 367 -22.60 -3.81 4.57
C VAL A 367 -22.85 -3.66 6.07
N ALA A 368 -23.93 -2.98 6.47
CA ALA A 368 -24.25 -2.73 7.88
C ALA A 368 -24.26 -4.00 8.75
N PRO A 369 -24.79 -5.15 8.30
CA PRO A 369 -24.73 -6.40 9.07
C PRO A 369 -23.31 -6.84 9.46
N ASP A 370 -22.27 -6.50 8.68
CA ASP A 370 -20.89 -6.85 9.02
C ASP A 370 -20.41 -6.08 10.26
N ILE A 371 -20.78 -4.82 10.35
CA ILE A 371 -20.48 -3.96 11.49
C ILE A 371 -21.30 -4.38 12.73
N GLU A 372 -22.57 -4.71 12.53
CA GLU A 372 -23.46 -5.19 13.60
C GLU A 372 -22.94 -6.50 14.22
N ALA A 373 -22.48 -7.44 13.38
CA ALA A 373 -21.90 -8.71 13.85
C ALA A 373 -20.67 -8.48 14.74
N LEU A 374 -19.80 -7.52 14.37
CA LEU A 374 -18.65 -7.14 15.20
C LEU A 374 -19.11 -6.52 16.52
N ILE A 375 -20.04 -5.55 16.50
CA ILE A 375 -20.55 -4.88 17.71
C ILE A 375 -21.19 -5.91 18.67
N VAL A 376 -22.02 -6.82 18.16
CA VAL A 376 -22.65 -7.87 18.98
C VAL A 376 -21.59 -8.79 19.61
N THR A 377 -20.53 -9.10 18.87
CA THR A 377 -19.43 -9.92 19.40
C THR A 377 -18.69 -9.20 20.53
N LEU A 378 -18.41 -7.90 20.37
CA LEU A 378 -17.76 -7.10 21.41
C LEU A 378 -18.63 -7.00 22.66
N LYS A 379 -19.94 -6.75 22.53
CA LYS A 379 -20.90 -6.68 23.68
C LYS A 379 -20.88 -7.94 24.53
N ASN A 380 -20.77 -9.11 23.91
CA ASN A 380 -20.77 -10.38 24.63
C ASN A 380 -19.45 -10.69 25.37
N ASN A 381 -18.43 -9.87 25.19
CA ASN A 381 -17.13 -10.01 25.85
C ASN A 381 -16.86 -8.95 26.93
N CYS A 382 -17.72 -7.96 27.06
CA CYS A 382 -17.65 -6.93 28.11
C CYS A 382 -18.47 -7.29 29.36
N GLN A 383 -19.09 -8.46 29.39
CA GLN A 383 -19.78 -9.05 30.54
C GLN A 383 -18.91 -10.14 31.15
#